data_3cb1e405ce1eec1ef648ca5a92d03121
#
_entry.id   3cb1e405ce1eec1ef648ca5a92d03121
#
_cell.length_a   1.000
_cell.length_b   1.000
_cell.length_c   1.000
_cell.angle_alpha   90.00
_cell.angle_beta   90.00
_cell.angle_gamma   90.00
#
_symmetry.space_group_name_H-M   'P 1'
#
loop_
_entity.id
_entity.type
_entity.pdbx_description
1 polymer ?
#
loop_
_entity_poly.entity_id
_entity_poly.type
_entity_poly.pdbx_seq_one_letter_code
_entity_poly.pdbx_strand_id
1 'polypeptide(L)'
;MLIHMDTLKQYGQYWFVTITPYGKEIEPNVPDKKIVMDSFRRLSDIVGIDSIGWRYDPIMVDATHTVEWHISEFEKMAATLSGYTRTCVISFIDIYKKVERNFPEAMEVSHNDKITIGKAFIEIASRYGMTIKPCAEGNELATYGADCSGCMTVD
;
A
#
# COMPACT_ATOMS: atom_id res chain seq x y z
N MET A 1 -17.74 -7.25 -8.66
CA MET A 1 -17.88 -6.57 -7.37
C MET A 1 -18.60 -5.22 -7.53
N LEU A 2 -18.17 -4.30 -8.39
CA LEU A 2 -18.81 -2.97 -8.55
C LEU A 2 -20.32 -3.01 -8.87
N ILE A 3 -20.80 -4.03 -9.55
CA ILE A 3 -22.22 -4.20 -9.90
C ILE A 3 -23.15 -4.46 -8.70
N HIS A 4 -22.60 -4.78 -7.52
CA HIS A 4 -23.37 -5.04 -6.29
C HIS A 4 -23.29 -3.90 -5.27
N MET A 5 -22.63 -2.80 -5.61
CA MET A 5 -22.40 -1.69 -4.68
C MET A 5 -23.69 -1.04 -4.18
N ASP A 6 -24.73 -0.99 -5.00
CA ASP A 6 -26.03 -0.42 -4.56
C ASP A 6 -26.65 -1.18 -3.40
N THR A 7 -26.47 -2.51 -3.34
CA THR A 7 -26.93 -3.35 -2.22
C THR A 7 -26.12 -3.09 -0.96
N LEU A 8 -24.84 -2.70 -1.10
CA LEU A 8 -23.91 -2.51 0.01
C LEU A 8 -23.99 -1.09 0.61
N LYS A 9 -24.52 -0.10 -0.12
CA LYS A 9 -24.58 1.31 0.31
C LYS A 9 -25.29 1.54 1.64
N GLN A 10 -26.20 0.63 2.05
CA GLN A 10 -26.91 0.72 3.32
C GLN A 10 -26.04 0.38 4.55
N TYR A 11 -24.85 -0.16 4.36
CA TYR A 11 -23.90 -0.52 5.43
C TYR A 11 -22.73 0.47 5.43
N GLY A 12 -22.24 0.80 6.62
CA GLY A 12 -20.96 1.47 6.76
C GLY A 12 -19.85 0.58 6.19
N GLN A 13 -19.04 1.11 5.28
CA GLN A 13 -18.03 0.34 4.57
C GLN A 13 -16.71 1.07 4.59
N TYR A 14 -15.61 0.31 4.77
CA TYR A 14 -14.27 0.77 4.47
C TYR A 14 -13.57 -0.30 3.61
N TRP A 15 -12.95 0.14 2.53
CA TRP A 15 -12.34 -0.74 1.54
C TRP A 15 -10.83 -0.59 1.55
N PHE A 16 -10.11 -1.68 1.70
CA PHE A 16 -8.70 -1.73 1.40
C PHE A 16 -8.46 -2.42 0.07
N VAL A 17 -7.66 -1.78 -0.79
CA VAL A 17 -7.25 -2.37 -2.06
C VAL A 17 -5.73 -2.44 -2.11
N THR A 18 -5.21 -3.65 -2.18
CA THR A 18 -3.77 -3.87 -2.35
C THR A 18 -3.38 -3.61 -3.80
N ILE A 19 -2.44 -2.70 -3.98
CA ILE A 19 -1.81 -2.41 -5.26
C ILE A 19 -0.32 -2.23 -4.99
N THR A 20 0.47 -3.16 -5.50
CA THR A 20 1.93 -3.20 -5.40
C THR A 20 2.54 -2.96 -6.78
N PRO A 21 3.79 -2.57 -6.90
CA PRO A 21 4.42 -2.34 -8.21
C PRO A 21 4.94 -3.62 -8.89
N TYR A 22 4.89 -4.77 -8.20
CA TYR A 22 5.46 -6.02 -8.73
C TYR A 22 4.80 -6.47 -10.01
N GLY A 23 5.59 -7.07 -10.89
CA GLY A 23 5.13 -7.64 -12.14
C GLY A 23 4.63 -9.09 -12.00
N LYS A 24 4.50 -9.76 -13.13
CA LYS A 24 4.00 -11.14 -13.21
C LYS A 24 4.95 -12.18 -12.63
N GLU A 25 6.21 -11.84 -12.43
CA GLU A 25 7.22 -12.67 -11.78
C GLU A 25 6.91 -12.89 -10.30
N ILE A 26 6.31 -11.89 -9.63
CA ILE A 26 5.89 -11.96 -8.22
C ILE A 26 4.39 -12.21 -8.10
N GLU A 27 3.59 -11.54 -8.93
CA GLU A 27 2.13 -11.56 -8.86
C GLU A 27 1.48 -12.08 -10.17
N PRO A 28 1.67 -13.37 -10.52
CA PRO A 28 1.27 -13.93 -11.81
C PRO A 28 -0.24 -13.81 -12.09
N ASN A 29 -1.07 -13.83 -11.05
CA ASN A 29 -2.53 -13.82 -11.15
C ASN A 29 -3.16 -12.46 -10.93
N VAL A 30 -2.40 -11.41 -10.58
CA VAL A 30 -2.91 -10.05 -10.42
C VAL A 30 -3.08 -9.41 -11.80
N PRO A 31 -4.21 -8.75 -12.12
CA PRO A 31 -4.38 -8.00 -13.35
C PRO A 31 -3.30 -6.93 -13.54
N ASP A 32 -3.22 -6.38 -14.75
CA ASP A 32 -2.36 -5.24 -15.02
C ASP A 32 -2.61 -4.10 -14.03
N LYS A 33 -1.54 -3.49 -13.53
CA LYS A 33 -1.62 -2.47 -12.46
C LYS A 33 -2.47 -1.26 -12.87
N LYS A 34 -2.44 -0.89 -14.14
CA LYS A 34 -3.29 0.19 -14.66
C LYS A 34 -4.75 -0.15 -14.51
N ILE A 35 -5.15 -1.40 -14.83
CA ILE A 35 -6.53 -1.87 -14.68
C ILE A 35 -6.94 -1.85 -13.20
N VAL A 36 -6.04 -2.25 -12.30
CA VAL A 36 -6.32 -2.25 -10.86
C VAL A 36 -6.48 -0.83 -10.34
N MET A 37 -5.58 0.09 -10.72
CA MET A 37 -5.67 1.52 -10.35
C MET A 37 -6.92 2.20 -10.91
N ASP A 38 -7.32 1.90 -12.15
CA ASP A 38 -8.56 2.41 -12.72
C ASP A 38 -9.80 1.88 -11.97
N SER A 39 -9.75 0.61 -11.54
CA SER A 39 -10.81 0.01 -10.71
C SER A 39 -10.87 0.63 -9.31
N PHE A 40 -9.70 0.95 -8.72
CA PHE A 40 -9.59 1.65 -7.45
C PHE A 40 -10.26 3.04 -7.52
N ARG A 41 -9.93 3.81 -8.56
CA ARG A 41 -10.50 5.16 -8.77
C ARG A 41 -12.01 5.12 -8.90
N ARG A 42 -12.54 4.16 -9.71
CA ARG A 42 -14.00 3.94 -9.82
C ARG A 42 -14.64 3.55 -8.49
N LEU A 43 -13.98 2.71 -7.70
CA LEU A 43 -14.49 2.35 -6.38
C LEU A 43 -14.51 3.57 -5.46
N SER A 44 -13.45 4.39 -5.46
CA SER A 44 -13.39 5.64 -4.70
C SER A 44 -14.53 6.60 -5.09
N ASP A 45 -14.82 6.75 -6.38
CA ASP A 45 -15.94 7.59 -6.86
C ASP A 45 -17.31 7.11 -6.32
N ILE A 46 -17.45 5.80 -6.04
CA ILE A 46 -18.70 5.20 -5.53
C ILE A 46 -18.81 5.32 -4.01
N VAL A 47 -17.72 5.01 -3.27
CA VAL A 47 -17.76 4.89 -1.80
C VAL A 47 -17.30 6.16 -1.09
N GLY A 48 -16.62 7.06 -1.79
CA GLY A 48 -16.00 8.25 -1.26
C GLY A 48 -14.54 8.04 -0.83
N ILE A 49 -13.76 9.11 -0.93
CA ILE A 49 -12.31 9.14 -0.65
C ILE A 49 -11.97 8.71 0.79
N ASP A 50 -12.87 8.96 1.74
CA ASP A 50 -12.68 8.65 3.16
C ASP A 50 -13.04 7.18 3.49
N SER A 51 -13.63 6.45 2.54
CA SER A 51 -14.08 5.06 2.71
C SER A 51 -13.21 4.04 1.97
N ILE A 52 -12.05 4.46 1.47
CA ILE A 52 -11.13 3.60 0.74
C ILE A 52 -9.68 3.92 1.08
N GLY A 53 -8.89 2.88 1.35
CA GLY A 53 -7.44 2.96 1.59
C GLY A 53 -6.64 2.15 0.57
N TRP A 54 -5.53 2.70 0.12
CA TRP A 54 -4.55 1.97 -0.67
C TRP A 54 -3.66 1.14 0.27
N ARG A 55 -3.34 -0.10 -0.12
CA ARG A 55 -2.31 -0.91 0.56
C ARG A 55 -1.15 -1.16 -0.40
N TYR A 56 0.02 -0.68 -0.03
CA TYR A 56 1.30 -1.00 -0.65
C TYR A 56 2.00 -2.03 0.25
N ASP A 57 1.64 -3.29 0.11
CA ASP A 57 1.91 -4.34 1.10
C ASP A 57 1.93 -5.72 0.40
N PRO A 58 3.00 -6.50 0.56
CA PRO A 58 4.22 -6.22 1.31
C PRO A 58 5.30 -5.50 0.48
N ILE A 59 6.24 -4.83 1.18
CA ILE A 59 7.48 -4.29 0.61
C ILE A 59 8.58 -5.35 0.76
N MET A 60 9.17 -5.77 -0.36
CA MET A 60 10.32 -6.68 -0.40
C MET A 60 11.50 -5.94 -1.02
N VAL A 61 12.68 -6.03 -0.42
CA VAL A 61 13.91 -5.44 -0.96
C VAL A 61 14.84 -6.57 -1.41
N ASP A 62 15.21 -6.53 -2.69
CA ASP A 62 16.14 -7.47 -3.30
C ASP A 62 16.99 -6.77 -4.38
N ALA A 63 17.76 -7.52 -5.14
CA ALA A 63 18.63 -6.97 -6.18
C ALA A 63 17.87 -6.27 -7.33
N THR A 64 16.61 -6.64 -7.57
CA THR A 64 15.74 -6.07 -8.61
C THR A 64 14.84 -4.97 -8.04
N HIS A 65 14.27 -5.22 -6.87
CA HIS A 65 13.35 -4.31 -6.19
C HIS A 65 14.09 -3.57 -5.07
N THR A 66 14.97 -2.64 -5.49
CA THR A 66 15.81 -1.87 -4.56
C THR A 66 15.00 -0.80 -3.83
N VAL A 67 15.60 -0.18 -2.82
CA VAL A 67 15.03 0.98 -2.10
C VAL A 67 14.65 2.09 -3.08
N GLU A 68 15.54 2.43 -4.00
CA GLU A 68 15.32 3.49 -5.00
C GLU A 68 14.21 3.13 -5.99
N TRP A 69 14.14 1.85 -6.37
CA TRP A 69 13.07 1.34 -7.23
C TRP A 69 11.71 1.50 -6.53
N HIS A 70 11.59 1.10 -5.26
CA HIS A 70 10.37 1.27 -4.49
C HIS A 70 9.95 2.73 -4.37
N ILE A 71 10.89 3.63 -4.09
CA ILE A 71 10.62 5.08 -3.98
C ILE A 71 10.08 5.61 -5.32
N SER A 72 10.71 5.26 -6.43
CA SER A 72 10.29 5.67 -7.78
C SER A 72 8.90 5.14 -8.15
N GLU A 73 8.64 3.85 -7.91
CA GLU A 73 7.35 3.24 -8.23
C GLU A 73 6.23 3.77 -7.32
N PHE A 74 6.52 3.95 -6.02
CA PHE A 74 5.57 4.54 -5.09
C PHE A 74 5.14 5.95 -5.53
N GLU A 75 6.07 6.79 -5.95
CA GLU A 75 5.75 8.15 -6.42
C GLU A 75 4.82 8.14 -7.64
N LYS A 76 5.07 7.28 -8.63
CA LYS A 76 4.21 7.13 -9.82
C LYS A 76 2.79 6.69 -9.44
N MET A 77 2.70 5.73 -8.53
CA MET A 77 1.42 5.19 -8.06
C MET A 77 0.67 6.23 -7.20
N ALA A 78 1.36 6.91 -6.28
CA ALA A 78 0.80 7.96 -5.46
C ALA A 78 0.25 9.12 -6.30
N ALA A 79 0.98 9.53 -7.33
CA ALA A 79 0.52 10.55 -8.28
C ALA A 79 -0.77 10.11 -9.01
N THR A 80 -0.86 8.81 -9.39
CA THR A 80 -2.04 8.27 -10.08
C THR A 80 -3.26 8.16 -9.18
N LEU A 81 -3.06 7.88 -7.89
CA LEU A 81 -4.11 7.68 -6.89
C LEU A 81 -4.43 8.96 -6.08
N SER A 82 -3.72 10.05 -6.35
CA SER A 82 -3.98 11.35 -5.71
C SER A 82 -5.42 11.80 -5.93
N GLY A 83 -6.09 12.21 -4.85
CA GLY A 83 -7.50 12.60 -4.87
C GLY A 83 -8.50 11.45 -4.80
N TYR A 84 -8.05 10.18 -4.78
CA TYR A 84 -8.91 9.00 -4.70
C TYR A 84 -8.78 8.23 -3.38
N THR A 85 -7.84 8.57 -2.53
CA THR A 85 -7.68 8.06 -1.16
C THR A 85 -6.93 9.05 -0.30
N ARG A 86 -7.15 8.99 1.02
CA ARG A 86 -6.40 9.77 2.01
C ARG A 86 -5.34 8.97 2.73
N THR A 87 -5.32 7.65 2.55
CA THR A 87 -4.42 6.78 3.30
C THR A 87 -3.73 5.76 2.42
N CYS A 88 -2.47 5.51 2.74
CA CYS A 88 -1.73 4.37 2.21
C CYS A 88 -1.18 3.55 3.37
N VAL A 89 -1.62 2.30 3.48
CA VAL A 89 -1.09 1.33 4.43
C VAL A 89 0.14 0.67 3.82
N ILE A 90 1.21 0.59 4.58
CA ILE A 90 2.45 -0.08 4.19
C ILE A 90 2.81 -1.16 5.20
N SER A 91 3.41 -2.26 4.75
CA SER A 91 4.13 -3.21 5.59
C SER A 91 5.32 -3.79 4.84
N PHE A 92 6.32 -4.24 5.58
CA PHE A 92 7.47 -4.95 5.03
C PHE A 92 7.22 -6.46 5.12
N ILE A 93 7.88 -7.21 4.24
CA ILE A 93 7.70 -8.65 4.22
C ILE A 93 8.20 -9.29 5.51
N ASP A 94 7.33 -10.10 6.12
CA ASP A 94 7.69 -10.96 7.24
C ASP A 94 8.09 -12.35 6.72
N ILE A 95 9.27 -12.83 7.14
CA ILE A 95 9.76 -14.15 6.75
C ILE A 95 9.16 -15.20 7.66
N TYR A 96 8.10 -15.86 7.20
CA TYR A 96 7.50 -17.01 7.85
C TYR A 96 7.41 -18.21 6.91
N LYS A 97 7.19 -19.41 7.44
CA LYS A 97 7.26 -20.69 6.70
C LYS A 97 6.64 -20.73 5.31
N LYS A 98 5.55 -19.99 5.08
CA LYS A 98 4.89 -19.91 3.78
C LYS A 98 5.68 -19.04 2.80
N VAL A 99 6.27 -17.94 3.29
CA VAL A 99 7.13 -17.06 2.49
C VAL A 99 8.42 -17.81 2.12
N GLU A 100 9.10 -18.43 3.09
CA GLU A 100 10.32 -19.24 2.86
C GLU A 100 10.09 -20.32 1.79
N ARG A 101 8.91 -20.95 1.79
CA ARG A 101 8.57 -21.99 0.80
C ARG A 101 8.28 -21.43 -0.59
N ASN A 102 7.59 -20.31 -0.69
CA ASN A 102 7.14 -19.75 -1.96
C ASN A 102 8.14 -18.76 -2.56
N PHE A 103 8.95 -18.15 -1.72
CA PHE A 103 9.98 -17.15 -2.07
C PHE A 103 11.25 -17.44 -1.26
N PRO A 104 11.98 -18.53 -1.57
CA PRO A 104 13.13 -18.96 -0.79
C PRO A 104 14.30 -17.96 -0.79
N GLU A 105 14.31 -17.03 -1.73
CA GLU A 105 15.31 -15.95 -1.82
C GLU A 105 14.89 -14.68 -1.10
N ALA A 106 13.66 -14.64 -0.55
CA ALA A 106 13.20 -13.48 0.20
C ALA A 106 14.03 -13.32 1.48
N MET A 107 14.50 -12.11 1.72
CA MET A 107 15.22 -11.73 2.94
C MET A 107 14.43 -10.72 3.73
N GLU A 108 14.64 -10.70 5.03
CA GLU A 108 14.10 -9.65 5.89
C GLU A 108 14.68 -8.29 5.46
N VAL A 109 13.80 -7.30 5.34
CA VAL A 109 14.23 -5.94 4.99
C VAL A 109 15.00 -5.35 6.17
N SER A 110 16.19 -4.80 5.92
CA SER A 110 17.01 -4.22 6.95
C SER A 110 16.29 -3.06 7.65
N HIS A 111 16.55 -2.87 8.94
CA HIS A 111 15.99 -1.75 9.68
C HIS A 111 16.27 -0.40 9.02
N ASN A 112 17.49 -0.21 8.50
CA ASN A 112 17.89 1.03 7.82
C ASN A 112 17.08 1.25 6.53
N ASP A 113 16.83 0.19 5.75
CA ASP A 113 16.01 0.27 4.53
C ASP A 113 14.55 0.55 4.86
N LYS A 114 14.00 -0.08 5.91
CA LYS A 114 12.64 0.20 6.41
C LYS A 114 12.47 1.69 6.73
N ILE A 115 13.42 2.29 7.46
CA ILE A 115 13.39 3.71 7.80
C ILE A 115 13.56 4.59 6.56
N THR A 116 14.46 4.24 5.66
CA THR A 116 14.72 5.02 4.43
C THR A 116 13.48 5.04 3.53
N ILE A 117 12.89 3.87 3.27
CA ILE A 117 11.67 3.74 2.47
C ILE A 117 10.51 4.47 3.16
N GLY A 118 10.32 4.23 4.47
CA GLY A 118 9.23 4.83 5.23
C GLY A 118 9.25 6.35 5.18
N LYS A 119 10.42 6.97 5.39
CA LYS A 119 10.60 8.43 5.28
C LYS A 119 10.26 8.96 3.90
N ALA A 120 10.80 8.33 2.86
CA ALA A 120 10.53 8.73 1.48
C ALA A 120 9.05 8.60 1.13
N PHE A 121 8.40 7.51 1.56
CA PHE A 121 6.97 7.29 1.32
C PHE A 121 6.11 8.31 2.05
N ILE A 122 6.46 8.70 3.29
CA ILE A 122 5.74 9.74 4.05
C ILE A 122 5.82 11.07 3.32
N GLU A 123 7.02 11.46 2.87
CA GLU A 123 7.23 12.70 2.14
C GLU A 123 6.47 12.73 0.81
N ILE A 124 6.54 11.65 0.03
CA ILE A 124 5.81 11.51 -1.23
C ILE A 124 4.30 11.54 -0.98
N ALA A 125 3.79 10.71 -0.06
CA ALA A 125 2.36 10.63 0.26
C ALA A 125 1.79 11.99 0.66
N SER A 126 2.51 12.74 1.50
CA SER A 126 2.11 14.10 1.91
C SER A 126 1.94 15.04 0.71
N ARG A 127 2.84 14.99 -0.29
CA ARG A 127 2.71 15.81 -1.52
C ARG A 127 1.45 15.49 -2.32
N TYR A 128 0.95 14.26 -2.22
CA TYR A 128 -0.25 13.80 -2.93
C TYR A 128 -1.50 13.72 -2.04
N GLY A 129 -1.46 14.33 -0.85
CA GLY A 129 -2.61 14.44 0.07
C GLY A 129 -2.98 13.13 0.76
N MET A 130 -2.00 12.24 0.97
CA MET A 130 -2.17 10.96 1.66
C MET A 130 -1.31 10.88 2.92
N THR A 131 -1.79 10.10 3.90
CA THR A 131 -1.06 9.75 5.14
C THR A 131 -0.61 8.30 5.07
N ILE A 132 0.63 8.02 5.45
CA ILE A 132 1.15 6.66 5.59
C ILE A 132 0.71 6.07 6.93
N LYS A 133 0.16 4.85 6.87
CA LYS A 133 -0.18 4.03 8.04
C LYS A 133 0.65 2.75 8.03
N PRO A 134 1.70 2.64 8.87
CA PRO A 134 2.46 1.40 9.01
C PRO A 134 1.58 0.30 9.64
N CYS A 135 1.62 -0.91 9.08
CA CYS A 135 0.89 -2.06 9.61
C CYS A 135 1.88 -3.06 10.19
N ALA A 136 1.80 -3.30 11.50
CA ALA A 136 2.70 -4.20 12.25
C ALA A 136 4.20 -3.81 12.25
N GLU A 137 4.53 -2.55 11.96
CA GLU A 137 5.92 -2.06 11.83
C GLU A 137 6.39 -1.23 13.05
N GLY A 138 5.65 -1.26 14.17
CA GLY A 138 5.95 -0.43 15.33
C GLY A 138 5.68 1.06 15.10
N ASN A 139 6.27 1.91 15.96
CA ASN A 139 5.97 3.35 16.01
C ASN A 139 7.14 4.25 15.53
N GLU A 140 8.18 3.68 14.97
CA GLU A 140 9.39 4.43 14.61
C GLU A 140 9.14 5.50 13.55
N LEU A 141 8.24 5.21 12.60
CA LEU A 141 7.88 6.13 11.53
C LEU A 141 6.98 7.30 12.01
N ALA A 142 6.42 7.24 13.23
CA ALA A 142 5.62 8.33 13.78
C ALA A 142 6.41 9.64 13.89
N THR A 143 7.71 9.57 14.21
CA THR A 143 8.60 10.74 14.31
C THR A 143 8.79 11.45 12.97
N TYR A 144 8.48 10.80 11.86
CA TYR A 144 8.57 11.34 10.51
C TYR A 144 7.21 11.73 9.92
N GLY A 145 6.11 11.52 10.66
CA GLY A 145 4.77 11.93 10.27
C GLY A 145 3.85 10.81 9.79
N ALA A 146 4.21 9.53 10.02
CA ALA A 146 3.27 8.43 9.81
C ALA A 146 2.21 8.38 10.91
N ASP A 147 1.00 7.95 10.55
CA ASP A 147 -0.05 7.62 11.50
C ASP A 147 0.07 6.17 11.97
N CYS A 148 0.64 5.99 13.15
CA CYS A 148 0.85 4.68 13.79
C CYS A 148 -0.29 4.28 14.74
N SER A 149 -1.46 4.90 14.67
CA SER A 149 -2.62 4.56 15.50
C SER A 149 -3.23 3.19 15.16
N GLY A 150 -2.83 2.61 14.04
CA GLY A 150 -3.29 1.33 13.51
C GLY A 150 -3.87 1.46 12.11
N CYS A 151 -3.77 0.40 11.32
CA CYS A 151 -4.25 0.41 9.94
C CYS A 151 -5.79 0.29 9.83
N MET A 152 -6.48 -0.10 10.90
CA MET A 152 -7.94 -0.35 10.96
C MET A 152 -8.58 0.38 12.16
N THR A 153 -8.18 1.60 12.46
CA THR A 153 -8.86 2.43 13.46
C THR A 153 -10.16 2.96 12.89
N VAL A 154 -11.25 2.78 13.64
CA VAL A 154 -12.54 3.45 13.39
C VAL A 154 -12.50 4.74 14.21
N ASP A 155 -12.48 5.87 13.54
CA ASP A 155 -12.72 7.19 14.18
C ASP A 155 -14.20 7.42 14.37
#